data_7a1204ca1847692679cea2906a810cff
#
_entry.id   7a1204ca1847692679cea2906a810cff
#
_cell.length_a   1.000
_cell.length_b   1.000
_cell.length_c   1.000
_cell.angle_alpha   90.00
_cell.angle_beta   90.00
_cell.angle_gamma   90.00
#
_symmetry.space_group_name_H-M   'P 1'
#
loop_
_entity.id
_entity.type
_entity.pdbx_description
1 polymer ?
#
loop_
_entity_poly.entity_id
_entity_poly.type
_entity_poly.pdbx_seq_one_letter_code
_entity_poly.pdbx_strand_id
1 'polypeptide(L)'
;MIKSRSSNDHLHTDVILGKISEYDIFMYYCPSFKKLGVKFCSDLREDKTPTASIILWNGNLLYKDFGHPDHTFNCFGYVQMKYNCTFIDALKIIDCDFNLKLSNKNSETLFTMGYLGHSRKQPRLIEKQTLIRKKRRPWNIEDANFWKKYLVSKKVLSMFAVEPISYFWVNDSRFTCKSISYAFKFKNRYKIYSPYEEKNKWLSNTKKTDVQGYDQLPDKGERLIITSSLKDVMCLYAAGYSSIAMQSEMQMPDEKLISELKERFKTIDILYDNDFDKENNPGQTMAKKICDLYGFENIYLPDEFRSKDPSDLVNKVGNFNELKNILNDKR
;
A
#
# COMPACT_ATOMS: atom_id res chain seq x y z
N MET A 1 1.91 -38.33 14.25
CA MET A 1 2.71 -37.96 13.06
C MET A 1 2.56 -36.45 12.87
N ILE A 2 3.56 -35.69 13.26
CA ILE A 2 3.61 -34.24 13.10
C ILE A 2 4.05 -33.98 11.67
N LYS A 3 3.15 -33.44 10.81
CA LYS A 3 3.52 -33.01 9.47
C LYS A 3 4.47 -31.80 9.62
N SER A 4 5.71 -31.97 9.18
CA SER A 4 6.69 -30.91 9.06
C SER A 4 6.12 -29.80 8.15
N ARG A 5 5.94 -28.59 8.68
CA ARG A 5 5.66 -27.39 7.91
C ARG A 5 6.82 -27.15 6.94
N SER A 6 6.51 -26.98 5.67
CA SER A 6 7.50 -26.76 4.62
C SER A 6 8.20 -25.40 4.83
N SER A 7 9.51 -25.37 4.62
CA SER A 7 10.44 -24.26 4.86
C SER A 7 10.31 -23.04 3.92
N ASN A 8 9.15 -22.83 3.30
CA ASN A 8 8.93 -21.74 2.34
C ASN A 8 8.10 -20.55 2.89
N ASP A 9 7.84 -20.50 4.20
CA ASP A 9 6.95 -19.49 4.81
C ASP A 9 7.45 -18.03 4.72
N HIS A 10 8.66 -17.77 4.22
CA HIS A 10 9.24 -16.41 4.15
C HIS A 10 9.34 -15.82 2.74
N LEU A 11 9.09 -16.61 1.68
CA LEU A 11 9.24 -16.16 0.29
C LEU A 11 7.87 -15.77 -0.32
N HIS A 12 7.40 -14.58 -0.01
CA HIS A 12 6.15 -14.01 -0.51
C HIS A 12 6.40 -12.68 -1.25
N THR A 13 5.52 -12.35 -2.18
CA THR A 13 5.55 -11.08 -2.95
C THR A 13 5.69 -9.86 -2.06
N ASP A 14 4.92 -9.79 -0.97
CA ASP A 14 4.93 -8.66 -0.05
C ASP A 14 6.26 -8.50 0.69
N VAL A 15 6.91 -9.62 0.99
CA VAL A 15 8.23 -9.63 1.64
C VAL A 15 9.29 -9.12 0.67
N ILE A 16 9.23 -9.55 -0.60
CA ILE A 16 10.11 -9.07 -1.66
C ILE A 16 9.86 -7.58 -1.90
N LEU A 17 8.60 -7.16 -2.11
CA LEU A 17 8.24 -5.75 -2.34
C LEU A 17 8.47 -4.86 -1.12
N GLY A 18 8.59 -5.45 0.07
CA GLY A 18 9.08 -4.75 1.26
C GLY A 18 10.56 -4.38 1.21
N LYS A 19 11.35 -5.02 0.34
CA LYS A 19 12.81 -4.81 0.18
C LYS A 19 13.18 -4.10 -1.11
N ILE A 20 12.48 -4.37 -2.22
CA ILE A 20 12.72 -3.78 -3.53
C ILE A 20 11.40 -3.34 -4.16
N SER A 21 11.43 -2.34 -5.05
CA SER A 21 10.23 -1.88 -5.73
C SER A 21 9.92 -2.69 -6.99
N GLU A 22 8.65 -2.71 -7.41
CA GLU A 22 8.26 -3.26 -8.72
C GLU A 22 9.04 -2.59 -9.86
N TYR A 23 9.33 -1.29 -9.72
CA TYR A 23 10.09 -0.53 -10.70
C TYR A 23 11.51 -1.09 -10.86
N ASP A 24 12.20 -1.40 -9.76
CA ASP A 24 13.54 -1.95 -9.78
C ASP A 24 13.56 -3.36 -10.37
N ILE A 25 12.54 -4.18 -10.08
CA ILE A 25 12.37 -5.49 -10.69
C ILE A 25 12.21 -5.35 -12.22
N PHE A 26 11.32 -4.48 -12.69
CA PHE A 26 11.15 -4.25 -14.12
C PHE A 26 12.41 -3.65 -14.77
N MET A 27 13.07 -2.71 -14.13
CA MET A 27 14.32 -2.12 -14.66
C MET A 27 15.42 -3.16 -14.82
N TYR A 28 15.45 -4.16 -13.94
CA TYR A 28 16.45 -5.22 -13.99
C TYR A 28 16.15 -6.27 -15.06
N TYR A 29 14.90 -6.76 -15.08
CA TYR A 29 14.53 -7.87 -15.95
C TYR A 29 14.07 -7.44 -17.34
N CYS A 30 13.60 -6.21 -17.54
CA CYS A 30 13.13 -5.67 -18.82
C CYS A 30 14.12 -4.63 -19.38
N PRO A 31 15.15 -5.03 -20.15
CA PRO A 31 16.21 -4.13 -20.61
C PRO A 31 15.70 -3.02 -21.55
N SER A 32 14.58 -3.26 -22.22
CA SER A 32 13.91 -2.29 -23.10
C SER A 32 13.11 -1.24 -22.34
N PHE A 33 12.84 -1.45 -21.05
CA PHE A 33 12.13 -0.50 -20.21
C PHE A 33 13.04 0.68 -19.84
N LYS A 34 12.63 1.88 -20.21
CA LYS A 34 13.36 3.13 -19.89
C LYS A 34 12.54 4.06 -19.03
N LYS A 35 11.21 4.11 -19.25
CA LYS A 35 10.30 5.07 -18.63
C LYS A 35 8.87 4.56 -18.66
N LEU A 36 8.11 4.83 -17.59
CA LEU A 36 6.69 4.48 -17.51
C LEU A 36 5.89 5.11 -18.66
N GLY A 37 4.98 4.33 -19.23
CA GLY A 37 4.10 4.75 -20.29
C GLY A 37 4.75 4.91 -21.67
N VAL A 38 6.07 4.78 -21.77
CA VAL A 38 6.78 4.79 -23.06
C VAL A 38 6.77 3.40 -23.65
N LYS A 39 6.41 3.30 -24.93
CA LYS A 39 6.38 2.04 -25.66
C LYS A 39 7.80 1.59 -26.05
N PHE A 40 8.01 0.29 -25.99
CA PHE A 40 9.23 -0.40 -26.44
C PHE A 40 8.87 -1.73 -27.12
N CYS A 41 9.82 -2.33 -27.85
CA CYS A 41 9.63 -3.66 -28.40
C CYS A 41 9.65 -4.72 -27.30
N SER A 42 8.66 -5.62 -27.29
CA SER A 42 8.59 -6.72 -26.35
C SER A 42 9.84 -7.60 -26.40
N ASP A 43 10.36 -8.00 -25.24
CA ASP A 43 11.44 -8.97 -25.12
C ASP A 43 10.92 -10.39 -24.70
N LEU A 44 9.59 -10.49 -24.59
CA LEU A 44 8.92 -11.78 -24.33
C LEU A 44 8.51 -12.51 -25.62
N ARG A 45 8.65 -11.88 -26.76
CA ARG A 45 8.39 -12.42 -28.11
C ARG A 45 9.21 -11.68 -29.15
N GLU A 46 9.26 -12.20 -30.35
CA GLU A 46 9.80 -11.44 -31.50
C GLU A 46 8.90 -10.22 -31.77
N ASP A 47 9.44 -9.02 -31.62
CA ASP A 47 8.72 -7.76 -31.78
C ASP A 47 9.58 -6.75 -32.53
N LYS A 48 9.09 -6.27 -33.68
CA LYS A 48 9.78 -5.27 -34.53
C LYS A 48 9.20 -3.86 -34.37
N THR A 49 8.05 -3.76 -33.68
CA THR A 49 7.32 -2.50 -33.52
C THR A 49 7.06 -2.24 -32.03
N PRO A 50 7.34 -1.07 -31.46
CA PRO A 50 7.12 -0.79 -30.04
C PRO A 50 5.65 -0.92 -29.65
N THR A 51 5.27 -2.08 -29.07
CA THR A 51 3.91 -2.39 -28.62
C THR A 51 3.81 -2.64 -27.14
N ALA A 52 4.91 -2.92 -26.46
CA ALA A 52 4.93 -3.13 -25.01
C ALA A 52 5.20 -1.85 -24.23
N SER A 53 4.71 -1.78 -23.00
CA SER A 53 4.95 -0.67 -22.07
C SER A 53 4.80 -1.13 -20.63
N ILE A 54 5.55 -0.53 -19.70
CA ILE A 54 5.25 -0.61 -18.29
C ILE A 54 4.33 0.55 -17.93
N ILE A 55 3.16 0.23 -17.40
CA ILE A 55 2.11 1.20 -17.05
C ILE A 55 1.79 1.13 -15.57
N LEU A 56 1.32 2.23 -15.01
CA LEU A 56 0.76 2.26 -13.67
C LEU A 56 -0.74 1.92 -13.74
N TRP A 57 -1.14 0.88 -13.00
CA TRP A 57 -2.51 0.40 -12.95
C TRP A 57 -2.91 0.05 -11.52
N ASN A 58 -3.92 0.71 -10.97
CA ASN A 58 -4.39 0.50 -9.58
C ASN A 58 -3.26 0.57 -8.53
N GLY A 59 -2.29 1.48 -8.72
CA GLY A 59 -1.17 1.64 -7.80
C GLY A 59 0.00 0.67 -8.00
N ASN A 60 -0.14 -0.33 -8.89
CA ASN A 60 0.90 -1.30 -9.22
C ASN A 60 1.46 -1.07 -10.62
N LEU A 61 2.69 -1.50 -10.85
CA LEU A 61 3.27 -1.49 -12.18
C LEU A 61 2.92 -2.77 -12.92
N LEU A 62 2.44 -2.62 -14.17
CA LEU A 62 2.15 -3.73 -15.05
C LEU A 62 2.91 -3.60 -16.36
N TYR A 63 3.56 -4.67 -16.78
CA TYR A 63 3.94 -4.88 -18.17
C TYR A 63 2.67 -5.16 -18.98
N LYS A 64 2.47 -4.42 -20.06
CA LYS A 64 1.38 -4.63 -21.01
C LYS A 64 1.90 -4.59 -22.42
N ASP A 65 1.66 -5.66 -23.18
CA ASP A 65 1.93 -5.73 -24.59
C ASP A 65 0.62 -5.53 -25.39
N PHE A 66 0.49 -4.40 -26.07
CA PHE A 66 -0.69 -4.09 -26.89
C PHE A 66 -0.70 -4.89 -28.19
N GLY A 67 0.40 -5.50 -28.57
CA GLY A 67 0.50 -6.42 -29.71
C GLY A 67 0.11 -7.88 -29.37
N HIS A 68 -0.07 -8.20 -28.07
CA HIS A 68 -0.49 -9.50 -27.59
C HIS A 68 -1.43 -9.36 -26.39
N PRO A 69 -2.77 -9.50 -26.58
CA PRO A 69 -3.78 -9.18 -25.56
C PRO A 69 -3.57 -9.87 -24.21
N ASP A 70 -3.07 -11.11 -24.22
CA ASP A 70 -2.87 -11.92 -23.01
C ASP A 70 -1.58 -11.58 -22.25
N HIS A 71 -0.71 -10.76 -22.81
CA HIS A 71 0.54 -10.35 -22.18
C HIS A 71 0.33 -9.12 -21.31
N THR A 72 -0.28 -9.34 -20.14
CA THR A 72 -0.40 -8.34 -19.07
C THR A 72 0.07 -8.99 -17.77
N PHE A 73 1.20 -8.52 -17.23
CA PHE A 73 1.86 -9.14 -16.10
C PHE A 73 2.29 -8.09 -15.05
N ASN A 74 2.18 -8.43 -13.76
CA ASN A 74 2.95 -7.72 -12.75
C ASN A 74 4.45 -8.10 -12.85
N CYS A 75 5.31 -7.50 -12.04
CA CYS A 75 6.75 -7.73 -12.11
C CYS A 75 7.14 -9.22 -11.90
N PHE A 76 6.42 -9.94 -11.06
CA PHE A 76 6.65 -11.38 -10.81
C PHE A 76 6.20 -12.23 -11.99
N GLY A 77 5.00 -11.98 -12.52
CA GLY A 77 4.48 -12.66 -13.70
C GLY A 77 5.34 -12.40 -14.94
N TYR A 78 5.93 -11.20 -15.04
CA TYR A 78 6.87 -10.88 -16.10
C TYR A 78 8.14 -11.75 -16.01
N VAL A 79 8.71 -11.90 -14.80
CA VAL A 79 9.87 -12.79 -14.58
C VAL A 79 9.53 -14.25 -14.87
N GLN A 80 8.33 -14.70 -14.45
CA GLN A 80 7.82 -16.03 -14.76
C GLN A 80 7.79 -16.31 -16.27
N MET A 81 7.18 -15.38 -17.02
CA MET A 81 7.06 -15.49 -18.47
C MET A 81 8.43 -15.46 -19.15
N LYS A 82 9.29 -14.53 -18.73
CA LYS A 82 10.63 -14.35 -19.30
C LYS A 82 11.52 -15.58 -19.17
N TYR A 83 11.44 -16.29 -18.05
CA TYR A 83 12.26 -17.46 -17.77
C TYR A 83 11.51 -18.78 -17.92
N ASN A 84 10.25 -18.76 -18.34
CA ASN A 84 9.39 -19.93 -18.48
C ASN A 84 9.44 -20.84 -17.23
N CYS A 85 9.22 -20.25 -16.05
CA CYS A 85 9.38 -20.91 -14.76
C CYS A 85 8.12 -20.84 -13.91
N THR A 86 8.06 -21.60 -12.80
CA THR A 86 6.94 -21.50 -11.87
C THR A 86 6.95 -20.18 -11.11
N PHE A 87 5.82 -19.80 -10.52
CA PHE A 87 5.72 -18.57 -9.70
C PHE A 87 6.71 -18.58 -8.52
N ILE A 88 6.83 -19.72 -7.85
CA ILE A 88 7.79 -19.87 -6.73
C ILE A 88 9.22 -19.72 -7.22
N ASP A 89 9.55 -20.23 -8.41
CA ASP A 89 10.87 -20.08 -8.99
C ASP A 89 11.17 -18.64 -9.39
N ALA A 90 10.18 -17.90 -9.89
CA ALA A 90 10.34 -16.47 -10.16
C ALA A 90 10.65 -15.70 -8.88
N LEU A 91 9.99 -15.99 -7.75
CA LEU A 91 10.31 -15.39 -6.46
C LEU A 91 11.75 -15.70 -6.01
N LYS A 92 12.20 -16.96 -6.20
CA LYS A 92 13.58 -17.38 -5.87
C LYS A 92 14.62 -16.70 -6.76
N ILE A 93 14.33 -16.57 -8.07
CA ILE A 93 15.19 -15.86 -9.02
C ILE A 93 15.38 -14.41 -8.55
N ILE A 94 14.29 -13.73 -8.20
CA ILE A 94 14.33 -12.34 -7.71
C ILE A 94 15.10 -12.26 -6.39
N ASP A 95 14.83 -13.15 -5.44
CA ASP A 95 15.54 -13.22 -4.16
C ASP A 95 17.06 -13.36 -4.36
N CYS A 96 17.45 -14.27 -5.25
CA CYS A 96 18.85 -14.53 -5.58
C CYS A 96 19.51 -13.36 -6.31
N ASP A 97 18.88 -12.85 -7.39
CA ASP A 97 19.46 -11.81 -8.24
C ASP A 97 19.61 -10.47 -7.48
N PHE A 98 18.71 -10.18 -6.54
CA PHE A 98 18.78 -8.99 -5.68
C PHE A 98 19.41 -9.25 -4.31
N ASN A 99 19.89 -10.48 -4.04
CA ASN A 99 20.54 -10.87 -2.78
C ASN A 99 19.71 -10.49 -1.53
N LEU A 100 18.39 -10.76 -1.57
CA LEU A 100 17.47 -10.35 -0.51
C LEU A 100 17.55 -11.24 0.73
N LYS A 101 18.18 -12.42 0.62
CA LYS A 101 18.41 -13.41 1.69
C LYS A 101 17.10 -13.89 2.36
N LEU A 102 16.09 -14.15 1.56
CA LEU A 102 14.78 -14.64 2.00
C LEU A 102 14.68 -16.18 1.94
N SER A 103 15.40 -16.80 1.00
CA SER A 103 15.46 -18.26 0.88
C SER A 103 16.49 -18.86 1.83
N ASN A 104 16.23 -20.07 2.34
CA ASN A 104 17.21 -20.81 3.16
C ASN A 104 18.43 -21.21 2.32
N LYS A 105 19.64 -21.12 2.88
CA LYS A 105 20.94 -21.38 2.24
C LYS A 105 21.05 -22.72 1.48
N ASN A 106 20.24 -23.72 1.79
CA ASN A 106 20.30 -25.03 1.13
C ASN A 106 19.62 -25.07 -0.27
N SER A 107 18.88 -24.04 -0.65
CA SER A 107 18.27 -23.94 -1.99
C SER A 107 19.12 -23.16 -3.00
N GLU A 108 20.11 -22.39 -2.54
CA GLU A 108 20.97 -21.58 -3.40
C GLU A 108 21.83 -22.41 -4.37
N THR A 109 22.36 -23.55 -3.91
CA THR A 109 23.31 -24.37 -4.68
C THR A 109 22.68 -25.14 -5.83
N LEU A 110 21.42 -25.55 -5.70
CA LEU A 110 20.71 -26.28 -6.76
C LEU A 110 20.10 -25.36 -7.83
N PHE A 111 19.76 -24.12 -7.46
CA PHE A 111 19.15 -23.16 -8.38
C PHE A 111 20.18 -22.49 -9.29
N THR A 112 21.38 -22.21 -8.76
CA THR A 112 22.48 -21.58 -9.50
C THR A 112 22.99 -22.45 -10.65
N MET A 113 22.91 -23.78 -10.59
CA MET A 113 23.44 -24.68 -11.63
C MET A 113 22.52 -24.83 -12.85
N GLY A 114 21.21 -24.59 -12.75
CA GLY A 114 20.25 -24.79 -13.84
C GLY A 114 20.02 -23.57 -14.74
N TYR A 115 20.28 -22.36 -14.24
CA TYR A 115 19.93 -21.11 -14.95
C TYR A 115 21.14 -20.24 -15.32
N LEU A 116 22.38 -20.67 -15.06
CA LEU A 116 23.63 -19.93 -15.28
C LEU A 116 24.14 -19.90 -16.72
N GLY A 117 23.27 -19.99 -17.72
CA GLY A 117 23.64 -19.82 -19.14
C GLY A 117 23.93 -18.38 -19.58
N HIS A 118 23.66 -17.38 -18.77
CA HIS A 118 23.83 -15.97 -19.13
C HIS A 118 24.70 -15.24 -18.09
N SER A 119 25.80 -14.66 -18.56
CA SER A 119 26.71 -13.84 -17.75
C SER A 119 25.95 -12.68 -17.08
N ARG A 120 25.61 -12.85 -15.79
CA ARG A 120 24.89 -11.86 -15.00
C ARG A 120 25.90 -10.95 -14.33
N LYS A 121 25.93 -9.68 -14.73
CA LYS A 121 26.55 -8.64 -13.90
C LYS A 121 25.71 -8.52 -12.63
N GLN A 122 26.32 -8.77 -11.45
CA GLN A 122 25.63 -8.55 -10.18
C GLN A 122 25.11 -7.11 -10.14
N PRO A 123 23.80 -6.91 -9.89
CA PRO A 123 23.30 -5.56 -9.72
C PRO A 123 23.92 -4.99 -8.45
N ARG A 124 24.50 -3.80 -8.54
CA ARG A 124 24.71 -3.00 -7.35
C ARG A 124 23.31 -2.66 -6.84
N LEU A 125 22.96 -3.13 -5.65
CA LEU A 125 21.79 -2.68 -4.90
C LEU A 125 21.95 -1.18 -4.62
N ILE A 126 21.60 -0.38 -5.60
CA ILE A 126 21.29 1.01 -5.35
C ILE A 126 19.85 0.94 -4.87
N GLU A 127 19.59 1.19 -3.59
CA GLU A 127 18.26 1.50 -3.09
C GLU A 127 17.74 2.76 -3.81
N LYS A 128 17.41 2.65 -5.08
CA LYS A 128 16.64 3.68 -5.76
C LYS A 128 15.21 3.57 -5.27
N GLN A 129 14.95 4.18 -4.12
CA GLN A 129 13.59 4.39 -3.66
C GLN A 129 12.82 5.07 -4.79
N THR A 130 11.66 4.51 -5.13
CA THR A 130 10.71 5.20 -6.02
C THR A 130 10.51 6.61 -5.50
N LEU A 131 10.91 7.61 -6.29
CA LEU A 131 10.82 9.00 -5.90
C LEU A 131 9.48 9.56 -6.35
N ILE A 132 8.65 10.00 -5.39
CA ILE A 132 7.46 10.78 -5.70
C ILE A 132 7.78 12.26 -5.45
N ARG A 133 7.62 13.08 -6.48
CA ARG A 133 7.64 14.54 -6.41
C ARG A 133 6.25 15.06 -6.75
N LYS A 134 5.86 16.20 -6.21
CA LYS A 134 4.52 16.74 -6.43
C LYS A 134 4.56 18.25 -6.67
N LYS A 135 3.56 18.78 -7.36
CA LYS A 135 3.29 20.21 -7.48
C LYS A 135 2.05 20.55 -6.70
N ARG A 136 2.22 21.29 -5.62
CA ARG A 136 1.12 21.84 -4.83
C ARG A 136 0.33 22.85 -5.65
N ARG A 137 -0.97 22.92 -5.41
CA ARG A 137 -1.86 23.99 -5.86
C ARG A 137 -2.53 24.66 -4.65
N PRO A 138 -3.11 25.84 -4.82
CA PRO A 138 -3.98 26.43 -3.80
C PRO A 138 -5.18 25.53 -3.48
N TRP A 139 -5.67 25.62 -2.23
CA TRP A 139 -6.96 25.06 -1.86
C TRP A 139 -8.08 25.80 -2.59
N ASN A 140 -9.10 25.05 -3.03
CA ASN A 140 -10.26 25.59 -3.73
C ASN A 140 -11.57 25.14 -3.06
N ILE A 141 -12.70 25.54 -3.63
CA ILE A 141 -14.03 25.23 -3.09
C ILE A 141 -14.37 23.74 -3.19
N GLU A 142 -13.88 23.03 -4.20
CA GLU A 142 -14.09 21.60 -4.36
C GLU A 142 -13.41 20.81 -3.25
N ASP A 143 -12.19 21.22 -2.87
CA ASP A 143 -11.49 20.64 -1.73
C ASP A 143 -12.29 20.84 -0.42
N ALA A 144 -12.78 22.06 -0.20
CA ALA A 144 -13.57 22.36 0.97
C ALA A 144 -14.86 21.51 1.01
N ASN A 145 -15.56 21.41 -0.10
CA ASN A 145 -16.77 20.58 -0.22
C ASN A 145 -16.47 19.09 -0.02
N PHE A 146 -15.34 18.61 -0.52
CA PHE A 146 -14.95 17.22 -0.36
C PHE A 146 -14.68 16.88 1.11
N TRP A 147 -13.84 17.65 1.81
CA TRP A 147 -13.46 17.36 3.18
C TRP A 147 -14.56 17.69 4.19
N LYS A 148 -15.47 18.63 3.87
CA LYS A 148 -16.66 18.92 4.68
C LYS A 148 -17.55 17.69 4.86
N LYS A 149 -17.64 16.80 3.90
CA LYS A 149 -18.42 15.55 3.99
C LYS A 149 -17.98 14.68 5.17
N TYR A 150 -16.71 14.75 5.52
CA TYR A 150 -16.11 13.98 6.61
C TYR A 150 -15.90 14.80 7.88
N LEU A 151 -16.41 16.04 7.91
CA LEU A 151 -16.23 17.03 8.99
C LEU A 151 -14.75 17.30 9.32
N VAL A 152 -13.86 17.13 8.34
CA VAL A 152 -12.44 17.38 8.45
C VAL A 152 -12.14 18.82 8.05
N SER A 153 -11.74 19.64 9.02
CA SER A 153 -11.43 21.05 8.81
C SER A 153 -10.07 21.25 8.15
N LYS A 154 -9.86 22.42 7.53
CA LYS A 154 -8.56 22.81 6.96
C LYS A 154 -7.43 22.79 8.02
N LYS A 155 -7.75 23.07 9.28
CA LYS A 155 -6.79 23.00 10.39
C LYS A 155 -6.31 21.55 10.58
N VAL A 156 -7.22 20.59 10.58
CA VAL A 156 -6.90 19.16 10.66
C VAL A 156 -6.06 18.73 9.45
N LEU A 157 -6.46 19.08 8.23
CA LEU A 157 -5.71 18.76 7.03
C LEU A 157 -4.26 19.29 7.08
N SER A 158 -4.07 20.51 7.57
CA SER A 158 -2.74 21.09 7.73
C SER A 158 -1.91 20.35 8.78
N MET A 159 -2.53 19.94 9.89
CA MET A 159 -1.88 19.17 10.95
C MET A 159 -1.39 17.80 10.45
N PHE A 160 -2.14 17.16 9.59
CA PHE A 160 -1.79 15.87 8.96
C PHE A 160 -0.98 16.03 7.67
N ALA A 161 -0.44 17.23 7.40
CA ALA A 161 0.39 17.55 6.23
C ALA A 161 -0.24 17.13 4.90
N VAL A 162 -1.58 17.32 4.78
CA VAL A 162 -2.32 17.06 3.54
C VAL A 162 -2.22 18.27 2.63
N GLU A 163 -1.81 18.07 1.40
CA GLU A 163 -1.63 19.14 0.41
C GLU A 163 -2.38 18.85 -0.88
N PRO A 164 -3.20 19.79 -1.40
CA PRO A 164 -3.81 19.65 -2.72
C PRO A 164 -2.75 19.79 -3.80
N ILE A 165 -2.81 18.92 -4.82
CA ILE A 165 -1.82 18.86 -5.88
C ILE A 165 -2.47 18.97 -7.26
N SER A 166 -1.72 19.51 -8.23
CA SER A 166 -2.12 19.61 -9.65
C SER A 166 -1.52 18.50 -10.50
N TYR A 167 -0.31 18.07 -10.18
CA TYR A 167 0.37 16.96 -10.81
C TYR A 167 1.48 16.42 -9.91
N PHE A 168 1.93 15.21 -10.19
CA PHE A 168 3.03 14.57 -9.50
C PHE A 168 3.93 13.81 -10.49
N TRP A 169 5.11 13.44 -10.03
CA TRP A 169 6.02 12.57 -10.75
C TRP A 169 6.26 11.29 -9.96
N VAL A 170 6.34 10.20 -10.66
CA VAL A 170 6.90 8.94 -10.17
C VAL A 170 8.22 8.75 -10.91
N ASN A 171 9.32 8.91 -10.22
CA ASN A 171 10.65 9.04 -10.82
C ASN A 171 10.63 10.19 -11.85
N ASP A 172 10.85 9.90 -13.13
CA ASP A 172 10.86 10.91 -14.19
C ASP A 172 9.52 11.02 -14.97
N SER A 173 8.55 10.17 -14.64
CA SER A 173 7.24 10.17 -15.30
C SER A 173 6.27 11.14 -14.62
N ARG A 174 5.70 12.07 -15.39
CA ARG A 174 4.73 13.05 -14.91
C ARG A 174 3.30 12.56 -15.08
N PHE A 175 2.49 12.73 -14.04
CA PHE A 175 1.06 12.44 -14.00
C PHE A 175 0.30 13.72 -13.66
N THR A 176 -0.68 14.08 -14.50
CA THR A 176 -1.56 15.22 -14.25
C THR A 176 -2.82 14.74 -13.54
N CYS A 177 -3.19 15.40 -12.44
CA CYS A 177 -4.43 15.11 -11.73
C CYS A 177 -5.63 15.59 -12.56
N LYS A 178 -6.54 14.69 -12.89
CA LYS A 178 -7.75 15.01 -13.68
C LYS A 178 -8.86 15.62 -12.82
N SER A 179 -8.81 15.34 -11.51
CA SER A 179 -9.75 15.84 -10.51
C SER A 179 -8.98 16.26 -9.25
N ILE A 180 -9.69 16.59 -8.17
CA ILE A 180 -9.04 16.88 -6.89
C ILE A 180 -8.17 15.69 -6.47
N SER A 181 -6.95 15.99 -6.09
CA SER A 181 -5.98 15.02 -5.63
C SER A 181 -5.13 15.61 -4.52
N TYR A 182 -4.70 14.77 -3.60
CA TYR A 182 -3.98 15.18 -2.40
C TYR A 182 -2.70 14.38 -2.23
N ALA A 183 -1.66 15.02 -1.73
CA ALA A 183 -0.44 14.37 -1.27
C ALA A 183 -0.45 14.32 0.26
N PHE A 184 -0.36 13.14 0.83
CA PHE A 184 -0.13 12.89 2.25
C PHE A 184 1.37 12.73 2.45
N LYS A 185 1.96 13.57 3.29
CA LYS A 185 3.42 13.60 3.49
C LYS A 185 3.84 12.74 4.67
N PHE A 186 4.84 11.89 4.45
CA PHE A 186 5.50 11.05 5.46
C PHE A 186 7.01 11.28 5.36
N LYS A 187 7.55 12.19 6.17
CA LYS A 187 8.97 12.62 6.10
C LYS A 187 9.32 13.12 4.69
N ASN A 188 10.08 12.34 3.92
CA ASN A 188 10.46 12.63 2.52
C ASN A 188 9.69 11.79 1.49
N ARG A 189 8.64 11.08 1.91
CA ARG A 189 7.79 10.22 1.09
C ARG A 189 6.37 10.74 1.00
N TYR A 190 5.64 10.26 0.01
CA TYR A 190 4.28 10.69 -0.24
C TYR A 190 3.35 9.52 -0.53
N LYS A 191 2.11 9.65 -0.06
CA LYS A 191 0.97 8.85 -0.52
C LYS A 191 0.02 9.79 -1.24
N ILE A 192 -0.22 9.53 -2.51
CA ILE A 192 -1.13 10.33 -3.34
C ILE A 192 -2.52 9.72 -3.24
N TYR A 193 -3.50 10.56 -3.02
CA TYR A 193 -4.91 10.21 -2.93
C TYR A 193 -5.71 10.99 -3.99
N SER A 194 -6.32 10.27 -4.92
CA SER A 194 -7.19 10.81 -5.96
C SER A 194 -8.58 10.22 -5.81
N PRO A 195 -9.49 10.85 -5.01
CA PRO A 195 -10.75 10.23 -4.56
C PRO A 195 -11.69 9.84 -5.69
N TYR A 196 -11.67 10.55 -6.80
CA TYR A 196 -12.59 10.35 -7.94
C TYR A 196 -11.97 9.53 -9.08
N GLU A 197 -10.73 9.07 -8.93
CA GLU A 197 -10.14 8.17 -9.92
C GLU A 197 -10.54 6.73 -9.58
N GLU A 198 -11.19 6.05 -10.51
CA GLU A 198 -11.54 4.63 -10.35
C GLU A 198 -10.29 3.74 -10.35
N LYS A 199 -9.33 4.11 -11.21
CA LYS A 199 -8.03 3.45 -11.32
C LYS A 199 -6.99 4.38 -10.72
N ASN A 200 -6.03 3.85 -9.97
CA ASN A 200 -4.97 4.63 -9.33
C ASN A 200 -5.47 5.63 -8.26
N LYS A 201 -6.55 5.29 -7.56
CA LYS A 201 -7.05 6.07 -6.42
C LYS A 201 -5.96 6.34 -5.38
N TRP A 202 -5.06 5.39 -5.21
CA TRP A 202 -3.92 5.44 -4.31
C TRP A 202 -2.62 5.16 -5.04
N LEU A 203 -1.58 5.95 -4.76
CA LEU A 203 -0.22 5.73 -5.21
C LEU A 203 0.75 6.16 -4.10
N SER A 204 1.79 5.37 -3.81
CA SER A 204 2.64 5.63 -2.68
C SER A 204 4.08 5.18 -2.91
N ASN A 205 5.03 5.88 -2.28
CA ASN A 205 6.40 5.42 -2.06
C ASN A 205 6.73 5.33 -0.55
N THR A 206 5.69 5.23 0.28
CA THR A 206 5.83 5.05 1.72
C THR A 206 6.36 3.66 2.06
N LYS A 207 7.01 3.54 3.20
CA LYS A 207 7.46 2.26 3.77
C LYS A 207 6.42 1.73 4.76
N LYS A 208 6.47 0.43 5.06
CA LYS A 208 5.62 -0.19 6.10
C LYS A 208 5.79 0.48 7.49
N THR A 209 6.95 1.08 7.72
CA THR A 209 7.25 1.82 8.95
C THR A 209 6.68 3.24 9.00
N ASP A 210 6.11 3.73 7.92
CA ASP A 210 5.42 5.02 7.89
C ASP A 210 3.99 4.82 8.36
N VAL A 211 3.70 5.16 9.61
CA VAL A 211 2.38 4.98 10.20
C VAL A 211 1.58 6.27 10.03
N GLN A 212 0.39 6.16 9.47
CA GLN A 212 -0.51 7.30 9.23
C GLN A 212 -1.07 7.81 10.56
N GLY A 213 -0.90 9.09 10.85
CA GLY A 213 -1.39 9.72 12.09
C GLY A 213 -0.48 9.57 13.30
N TYR A 214 0.64 8.89 13.19
CA TYR A 214 1.54 8.64 14.32
C TYR A 214 2.12 9.93 14.92
N ASP A 215 2.55 10.88 14.08
CA ASP A 215 3.14 12.15 14.53
C ASP A 215 2.13 13.09 15.25
N GLN A 216 0.83 12.77 15.15
CA GLN A 216 -0.25 13.52 15.80
C GLN A 216 -0.74 12.90 17.11
N LEU A 217 -0.19 11.76 17.49
CA LEU A 217 -0.53 11.12 18.74
C LEU A 217 0.04 11.87 19.95
N PRO A 218 -0.71 11.99 21.06
CA PRO A 218 -0.15 12.47 22.32
C PRO A 218 0.86 11.45 22.88
N ASP A 219 1.75 11.90 23.74
CA ASP A 219 2.73 11.02 24.40
C ASP A 219 2.06 9.92 25.23
N LYS A 220 0.91 10.20 25.84
CA LYS A 220 0.07 9.25 26.60
C LYS A 220 -1.41 9.53 26.34
N GLY A 221 -2.23 8.50 26.42
CA GLY A 221 -3.67 8.61 26.23
C GLY A 221 -4.44 7.43 26.85
N GLU A 222 -5.75 7.58 26.99
CA GLU A 222 -6.62 6.52 27.50
C GLU A 222 -6.85 5.44 26.44
N ARG A 223 -7.13 5.86 25.19
CA ARG A 223 -7.56 4.98 24.12
C ARG A 223 -6.93 5.35 22.78
N LEU A 224 -6.48 4.35 22.04
CA LEU A 224 -6.01 4.46 20.67
C LEU A 224 -6.89 3.60 19.76
N ILE A 225 -7.23 4.12 18.59
CA ILE A 225 -7.96 3.38 17.55
C ILE A 225 -7.04 3.16 16.36
N ILE A 226 -6.83 1.92 15.94
CA ILE A 226 -6.13 1.57 14.70
C ILE A 226 -7.19 1.35 13.62
N THR A 227 -7.15 2.16 12.57
CA THR A 227 -8.15 2.17 11.48
C THR A 227 -7.50 1.93 10.10
N SER A 228 -8.27 1.99 9.02
CA SER A 228 -7.86 1.55 7.69
C SER A 228 -7.10 2.60 6.88
N SER A 229 -7.38 3.90 7.07
CA SER A 229 -6.83 4.97 6.22
C SER A 229 -6.58 6.29 6.94
N LEU A 230 -5.73 7.15 6.34
CA LEU A 230 -5.51 8.50 6.89
C LEU A 230 -6.79 9.35 6.88
N LYS A 231 -7.71 9.10 5.96
CA LYS A 231 -9.02 9.79 5.92
C LYS A 231 -9.80 9.49 7.21
N ASP A 232 -9.82 8.23 7.63
CA ASP A 232 -10.50 7.79 8.85
C ASP A 232 -9.79 8.27 10.10
N VAL A 233 -8.45 8.24 10.10
CA VAL A 233 -7.64 8.85 11.16
C VAL A 233 -8.01 10.33 11.36
N MET A 234 -8.08 11.12 10.30
CA MET A 234 -8.44 12.54 10.39
C MET A 234 -9.88 12.74 10.85
N CYS A 235 -10.80 11.88 10.43
CA CYS A 235 -12.20 11.89 10.84
C CYS A 235 -12.33 11.58 12.36
N LEU A 236 -11.67 10.53 12.83
CA LEU A 236 -11.62 10.15 14.25
C LEU A 236 -10.94 11.25 15.09
N TYR A 237 -9.84 11.83 14.60
CA TYR A 237 -9.19 12.95 15.25
C TYR A 237 -10.13 14.17 15.40
N ALA A 238 -10.89 14.50 14.35
CA ALA A 238 -11.88 15.58 14.40
C ALA A 238 -13.02 15.27 15.38
N ALA A 239 -13.36 13.99 15.60
CA ALA A 239 -14.32 13.53 16.59
C ALA A 239 -13.76 13.52 18.04
N GLY A 240 -12.43 13.71 18.22
CA GLY A 240 -11.76 13.76 19.52
C GLY A 240 -11.06 12.48 19.95
N TYR A 241 -10.78 11.54 19.03
CA TYR A 241 -10.10 10.29 19.32
C TYR A 241 -8.66 10.27 18.79
N SER A 242 -7.76 9.67 19.56
CA SER A 242 -6.42 9.32 19.07
C SER A 242 -6.52 8.12 18.13
N SER A 243 -5.95 8.23 16.95
CA SER A 243 -6.02 7.15 15.97
C SER A 243 -4.84 7.13 15.01
N ILE A 244 -4.54 5.95 14.49
CA ILE A 244 -3.52 5.70 13.48
C ILE A 244 -4.04 4.72 12.42
N ALA A 245 -3.32 4.65 11.31
CA ALA A 245 -3.52 3.58 10.32
C ALA A 245 -2.19 3.11 9.74
N MET A 246 -2.14 1.83 9.37
CA MET A 246 -1.02 1.30 8.57
C MET A 246 -1.10 1.85 7.14
N GLN A 247 -0.07 1.62 6.33
CA GLN A 247 -0.09 2.07 4.94
C GLN A 247 -1.07 1.28 4.06
N SER A 248 -1.41 0.08 4.47
CA SER A 248 -2.44 -0.77 3.89
C SER A 248 -3.19 -1.48 5.00
N GLU A 249 -4.50 -1.66 4.84
CA GLU A 249 -5.35 -2.43 5.75
C GLU A 249 -4.86 -3.88 5.92
N MET A 250 -4.27 -4.46 4.86
CA MET A 250 -3.71 -5.81 4.89
C MET A 250 -2.32 -5.89 5.53
N GLN A 251 -1.79 -4.78 6.03
CA GLN A 251 -0.48 -4.74 6.67
C GLN A 251 -0.60 -5.03 8.16
N MET A 252 0.06 -6.11 8.62
CA MET A 252 0.24 -6.35 10.05
C MET A 252 1.08 -5.24 10.68
N PRO A 253 0.67 -4.67 11.82
CA PRO A 253 1.52 -3.78 12.60
C PRO A 253 2.81 -4.49 13.05
N ASP A 254 3.90 -3.73 13.12
CA ASP A 254 5.18 -4.20 13.65
C ASP A 254 5.09 -4.39 15.18
N GLU A 255 5.66 -5.49 15.72
CA GLU A 255 5.65 -5.79 17.16
C GLU A 255 6.26 -4.67 18.00
N LYS A 256 7.33 -4.03 17.48
CA LYS A 256 7.99 -2.91 18.16
C LYS A 256 7.04 -1.71 18.27
N LEU A 257 6.31 -1.42 17.18
CA LEU A 257 5.29 -0.37 17.19
C LEU A 257 4.20 -0.67 18.21
N ILE A 258 3.69 -1.90 18.23
CA ILE A 258 2.63 -2.29 19.17
C ILE A 258 3.11 -2.21 20.62
N SER A 259 4.33 -2.65 20.92
CA SER A 259 4.90 -2.56 22.26
C SER A 259 4.98 -1.09 22.72
N GLU A 260 5.46 -0.20 21.87
CA GLU A 260 5.51 1.23 22.15
C GLU A 260 4.12 1.84 22.38
N LEU A 261 3.12 1.47 21.54
CA LEU A 261 1.76 1.99 21.67
C LEU A 261 1.07 1.50 22.97
N LYS A 262 1.35 0.26 23.40
CA LYS A 262 0.86 -0.30 24.69
C LYS A 262 1.44 0.45 25.90
N GLU A 263 2.64 1.03 25.81
CA GLU A 263 3.21 1.88 26.85
C GLU A 263 2.57 3.28 26.91
N ARG A 264 2.03 3.75 25.76
CA ARG A 264 1.44 5.09 25.62
C ARG A 264 -0.05 5.12 25.89
N PHE A 265 -0.79 4.06 25.58
CA PHE A 265 -2.26 4.02 25.65
C PHE A 265 -2.72 2.87 26.54
N LYS A 266 -3.75 3.12 27.36
CA LYS A 266 -4.34 2.11 28.24
C LYS A 266 -5.10 1.03 27.48
N THR A 267 -5.81 1.44 26.42
CA THR A 267 -6.54 0.55 25.53
C THR A 267 -6.21 0.82 24.07
N ILE A 268 -6.17 -0.23 23.27
CA ILE A 268 -5.98 -0.16 21.82
C ILE A 268 -7.05 -1.01 21.17
N ASP A 269 -7.83 -0.41 20.27
CA ASP A 269 -8.90 -1.07 19.55
C ASP A 269 -8.64 -1.03 18.05
N ILE A 270 -9.19 -1.99 17.33
CA ILE A 270 -9.15 -2.07 15.87
C ILE A 270 -10.52 -1.66 15.34
N LEU A 271 -10.54 -0.73 14.38
CA LEU A 271 -11.73 -0.29 13.66
C LEU A 271 -11.42 -0.25 12.17
N TYR A 272 -11.44 -1.42 11.55
CA TYR A 272 -11.18 -1.61 10.12
C TYR A 272 -12.48 -1.58 9.31
N ASP A 273 -12.32 -1.47 7.98
CA ASP A 273 -13.47 -1.45 7.07
C ASP A 273 -14.38 -2.65 7.31
N ASN A 274 -15.69 -2.41 7.35
CA ASN A 274 -16.72 -3.45 7.33
C ASN A 274 -17.28 -3.54 5.91
N ASP A 275 -16.64 -4.34 5.06
CA ASP A 275 -17.08 -4.63 3.70
C ASP A 275 -18.23 -5.67 3.73
N PHE A 276 -19.35 -5.33 4.38
CA PHE A 276 -20.50 -6.21 4.66
C PHE A 276 -21.16 -6.80 3.41
N ASP A 277 -20.90 -6.23 2.24
CA ASP A 277 -21.40 -6.67 0.93
C ASP A 277 -20.45 -7.66 0.22
N LYS A 278 -19.28 -7.94 0.81
CA LYS A 278 -18.27 -8.87 0.27
C LYS A 278 -18.27 -10.18 1.04
N GLU A 279 -18.27 -11.29 0.33
CA GLU A 279 -18.28 -12.65 0.90
C GLU A 279 -17.17 -12.88 1.95
N ASN A 280 -15.97 -12.35 1.76
CA ASN A 280 -14.83 -12.59 2.64
C ASN A 280 -14.51 -11.46 3.63
N ASN A 281 -15.20 -10.31 3.56
CA ASN A 281 -14.96 -9.12 4.39
C ASN A 281 -13.48 -8.94 4.80
N PRO A 282 -12.58 -8.56 3.88
CA PRO A 282 -11.14 -8.64 4.10
C PRO A 282 -10.67 -7.76 5.26
N GLY A 283 -11.29 -6.58 5.46
CA GLY A 283 -10.99 -5.69 6.57
C GLY A 283 -11.26 -6.36 7.92
N GLN A 284 -12.43 -6.95 8.09
CA GLN A 284 -12.78 -7.65 9.33
C GLN A 284 -11.95 -8.93 9.55
N THR A 285 -11.57 -9.61 8.47
CA THR A 285 -10.66 -10.77 8.57
C THR A 285 -9.28 -10.34 9.10
N MET A 286 -8.74 -9.21 8.64
CA MET A 286 -7.47 -8.70 9.13
C MET A 286 -7.59 -8.13 10.54
N ALA A 287 -8.67 -7.41 10.86
CA ALA A 287 -8.95 -6.92 12.20
C ALA A 287 -8.93 -8.05 13.22
N LYS A 288 -9.64 -9.15 12.94
CA LYS A 288 -9.65 -10.34 13.80
C LYS A 288 -8.25 -10.91 14.02
N LYS A 289 -7.43 -11.04 12.96
CA LYS A 289 -6.05 -11.54 13.10
C LYS A 289 -5.20 -10.67 14.02
N ILE A 290 -5.34 -9.34 13.92
CA ILE A 290 -4.61 -8.40 14.78
C ILE A 290 -5.10 -8.51 16.22
N CYS A 291 -6.41 -8.59 16.44
CA CYS A 291 -7.00 -8.74 17.76
C CYS A 291 -6.57 -10.05 18.42
N ASP A 292 -6.64 -11.17 17.70
CA ASP A 292 -6.22 -12.49 18.21
C ASP A 292 -4.73 -12.51 18.58
N LEU A 293 -3.88 -11.80 17.82
CA LEU A 293 -2.43 -11.77 18.03
C LEU A 293 -2.03 -10.89 19.23
N TYR A 294 -2.65 -9.71 19.38
CA TYR A 294 -2.20 -8.69 20.33
C TYR A 294 -3.13 -8.51 21.54
N GLY A 295 -4.29 -9.17 21.56
CA GLY A 295 -5.29 -9.07 22.62
C GLY A 295 -6.07 -7.76 22.57
N PHE A 296 -6.34 -7.22 21.37
CA PHE A 296 -7.11 -5.99 21.17
C PHE A 296 -8.60 -6.30 20.97
N GLU A 297 -9.45 -5.30 21.17
CA GLU A 297 -10.85 -5.41 20.81
C GLU A 297 -11.07 -4.99 19.36
N ASN A 298 -11.97 -5.73 18.69
CA ASN A 298 -12.45 -5.38 17.35
C ASN A 298 -13.77 -4.62 17.47
N ILE A 299 -13.75 -3.38 17.01
CA ILE A 299 -14.96 -2.55 16.86
C ILE A 299 -15.27 -2.51 15.37
N TYR A 300 -16.52 -2.75 15.02
CA TYR A 300 -16.98 -2.60 13.65
C TYR A 300 -18.28 -1.79 13.62
N LEU A 301 -18.49 -1.11 12.51
CA LEU A 301 -19.71 -0.34 12.30
C LEU A 301 -20.87 -1.30 12.08
N PRO A 302 -22.00 -1.13 12.78
CA PRO A 302 -23.19 -1.96 12.57
C PRO A 302 -23.68 -1.90 11.11
N ASP A 303 -24.12 -3.05 10.58
CA ASP A 303 -24.55 -3.19 9.19
C ASP A 303 -25.78 -2.30 8.85
N GLU A 304 -26.60 -1.97 9.84
CA GLU A 304 -27.76 -1.08 9.70
C GLU A 304 -27.39 0.31 9.16
N PHE A 305 -26.19 0.82 9.48
CA PHE A 305 -25.70 2.09 8.92
C PHE A 305 -25.25 1.96 7.47
N ARG A 306 -25.07 0.73 6.97
CA ARG A 306 -24.53 0.45 5.63
C ARG A 306 -23.28 1.27 5.30
N SER A 307 -22.47 1.52 6.31
CA SER A 307 -21.22 2.31 6.26
C SER A 307 -20.04 1.41 6.54
N LYS A 308 -19.06 1.45 5.67
CA LYS A 308 -17.93 0.52 5.78
C LYS A 308 -16.79 1.05 6.66
N ASP A 309 -16.61 2.36 6.74
CA ASP A 309 -15.55 3.02 7.50
C ASP A 309 -16.09 4.23 8.29
N PRO A 310 -15.35 4.73 9.32
CA PRO A 310 -15.78 5.88 10.14
C PRO A 310 -16.13 7.11 9.33
N SER A 311 -15.37 7.42 8.30
CA SER A 311 -15.60 8.58 7.46
C SER A 311 -16.84 8.41 6.56
N ASP A 312 -17.14 7.19 6.11
CA ASP A 312 -18.38 6.91 5.39
C ASP A 312 -19.61 7.09 6.29
N LEU A 313 -19.54 6.62 7.53
CA LEU A 313 -20.61 6.86 8.53
C LEU A 313 -20.84 8.35 8.74
N VAL A 314 -19.78 9.11 9.01
CA VAL A 314 -19.89 10.56 9.24
C VAL A 314 -20.42 11.28 8.00
N ASN A 315 -20.02 10.89 6.79
CA ASN A 315 -20.55 11.45 5.55
C ASN A 315 -22.06 11.23 5.40
N LYS A 316 -22.58 10.05 5.81
CA LYS A 316 -24.01 9.73 5.73
C LYS A 316 -24.84 10.45 6.79
N VAL A 317 -24.35 10.48 8.03
CA VAL A 317 -25.06 11.03 9.17
C VAL A 317 -24.91 12.56 9.27
N GLY A 318 -23.80 13.12 8.78
CA GLY A 318 -23.51 14.56 8.81
C GLY A 318 -23.04 15.08 10.18
N ASN A 319 -22.78 14.22 11.16
CA ASN A 319 -22.28 14.57 12.49
C ASN A 319 -21.49 13.39 13.11
N PHE A 320 -20.89 13.62 14.30
CA PHE A 320 -20.10 12.62 15.00
C PHE A 320 -20.88 11.80 16.05
N ASN A 321 -22.16 12.06 16.26
CA ASN A 321 -22.89 11.48 17.40
C ASN A 321 -22.94 9.95 17.32
N GLU A 322 -23.36 9.40 16.16
CA GLU A 322 -23.44 7.95 15.99
C GLU A 322 -22.08 7.27 16.11
N LEU A 323 -21.04 7.88 15.51
CA LEU A 323 -19.67 7.38 15.65
C LEU A 323 -19.25 7.33 17.13
N LYS A 324 -19.55 8.39 17.89
CA LYS A 324 -19.26 8.47 19.34
C LYS A 324 -20.06 7.45 20.14
N ASN A 325 -21.34 7.24 19.81
CA ASN A 325 -22.17 6.24 20.45
C ASN A 325 -21.57 4.86 20.28
N ILE A 326 -21.27 4.44 19.03
CA ILE A 326 -20.66 3.15 18.72
C ILE A 326 -19.33 2.96 19.47
N LEU A 327 -18.50 3.99 19.52
CA LEU A 327 -17.21 3.92 20.20
C LEU A 327 -17.34 3.88 21.73
N ASN A 328 -18.42 4.42 22.30
CA ASN A 328 -18.65 4.46 23.77
C ASN A 328 -19.44 3.26 24.27
N ASP A 329 -20.34 2.67 23.46
CA ASP A 329 -21.17 1.51 23.85
C ASP A 329 -20.36 0.21 24.08
N LYS A 330 -19.09 0.21 23.67
CA LYS A 330 -18.16 -0.91 23.85
C LYS A 330 -17.15 -0.68 24.99
N ARG A 331 -17.60 -0.01 26.06
CA ARG A 331 -16.83 0.13 27.31
C ARG A 331 -17.35 -0.80 28.38
#